data_c561fb428fc1dabc38f71870ef9a4b06
#
_entry.id   c561fb428fc1dabc38f71870ef9a4b06
#
_cell.length_a   1.000
_cell.length_b   1.000
_cell.length_c   1.000
_cell.angle_alpha   90.00
_cell.angle_beta   90.00
_cell.angle_gamma   90.00
#
_symmetry.space_group_name_H-M   'P 1'
#
loop_
_entity.id
_entity.type
_entity.pdbx_description
1 polymer ?
#
loop_
_entity_poly.entity_id
_entity_poly.type
_entity_poly.pdbx_seq_one_letter_code
_entity_poly.pdbx_strand_id
1 'polypeptide(L)'
;MTGNEGYPRDMIGYGRTPPFAGWPNRARVAVQFVINYEEGGENNILHGDAASEAFLSEIVGAAPWPGMRHMNMESIYEYGSRAGFWRLHRMFTDRCVPVTVYAVATAMARNREAVAAMNEAGWEIATHGLKWIDYRDTPPEVEARHIAEAVRIHTEVAGARPLGFYQGRSSINTLRLGMEEGGFLYCADSYADDLPYWLEGPRGPQLITPYTLDSNDMRFAAPQGFNSGDQFYAYLKDSFDTLYAEGDVAPKMLSVGLHCRLVGRPGRAASLARFIDYVLSHDRVWMPTRLDIARQWIRKHPPTGGWKPSRLTRTLFVELFGGTYEHSPWIAETAHDAGLTAVTDTAEGLARAMAAAAMKGTDDQKHALILAHPDLAGRLALAKTLTRESTQEQASAGLDRLSPDELAKFTALNDAYRARFGFPFIMAVKDNSKADILAGFERRLANDADTETKTALAEIDRIAALRLKDIPS
;
A
#
# COMPACT_ATOMS: atom_id res chain seq x y z
N MET A 1 -1.67 -29.51 9.20
CA MET A 1 -0.37 -29.26 8.54
C MET A 1 0.24 -30.60 8.18
N THR A 2 0.13 -30.98 6.94
CA THR A 2 0.89 -32.12 6.36
C THR A 2 1.80 -31.49 5.31
N GLY A 3 2.83 -30.80 5.81
CA GLY A 3 3.90 -30.29 4.96
C GLY A 3 4.63 -31.49 4.33
N ASN A 4 4.89 -31.40 3.05
CA ASN A 4 5.84 -32.25 2.36
C ASN A 4 7.23 -31.98 2.98
N GLU A 5 7.61 -32.73 4.01
CA GLU A 5 8.93 -32.61 4.61
C GLU A 5 9.98 -32.79 3.50
N GLY A 6 10.70 -31.71 3.16
CA GLY A 6 11.77 -31.69 2.17
C GLY A 6 11.43 -31.13 0.78
N TYR A 7 10.18 -30.80 0.45
CA TYR A 7 9.85 -30.12 -0.81
C TYR A 7 9.72 -28.60 -0.62
N PRO A 8 10.54 -27.77 -1.28
CA PRO A 8 10.66 -26.35 -0.95
C PRO A 8 9.53 -25.45 -1.52
N ARG A 9 8.53 -26.01 -2.18
CA ARG A 9 7.44 -25.27 -2.82
C ARG A 9 6.12 -25.53 -2.11
N ASP A 10 5.33 -24.48 -1.85
CA ASP A 10 3.94 -24.63 -1.45
C ASP A 10 3.06 -24.88 -2.69
N MET A 11 2.54 -26.11 -2.81
CA MET A 11 1.62 -26.52 -3.88
C MET A 11 0.17 -26.58 -3.39
N ILE A 12 -0.12 -26.15 -2.16
CA ILE A 12 -1.44 -26.23 -1.53
C ILE A 12 -2.11 -24.85 -1.51
N GLY A 13 -1.36 -23.79 -1.16
CA GLY A 13 -1.89 -22.42 -1.01
C GLY A 13 -3.10 -22.40 -0.08
N TYR A 14 -4.15 -21.70 -0.48
CA TYR A 14 -5.42 -21.66 0.26
C TYR A 14 -6.31 -22.91 0.05
N GLY A 15 -5.99 -23.76 -0.90
CA GLY A 15 -6.73 -24.98 -1.18
C GLY A 15 -8.18 -24.74 -1.59
N ARG A 16 -9.11 -25.55 -1.07
CA ARG A 16 -10.52 -25.51 -1.45
C ARG A 16 -11.29 -24.30 -0.89
N THR A 17 -10.77 -23.69 0.13
CA THR A 17 -11.47 -22.67 0.92
C THR A 17 -10.62 -21.41 1.06
N PRO A 18 -10.43 -20.64 -0.04
CA PRO A 18 -9.72 -19.39 0.05
C PRO A 18 -10.44 -18.44 1.01
N PRO A 19 -9.70 -17.57 1.71
CA PRO A 19 -10.30 -16.58 2.58
C PRO A 19 -11.18 -15.62 1.78
N PHE A 20 -12.29 -15.18 2.37
CA PHE A 20 -13.09 -14.11 1.79
C PHE A 20 -12.32 -12.79 1.90
N ALA A 21 -11.89 -12.22 0.79
CA ALA A 21 -10.96 -11.08 0.76
C ALA A 21 -11.48 -9.84 1.50
N GLY A 22 -12.80 -9.64 1.53
CA GLY A 22 -13.41 -8.52 2.27
C GLY A 22 -13.02 -7.15 1.71
N TRP A 23 -13.01 -7.02 0.39
CA TRP A 23 -12.69 -5.76 -0.29
C TRP A 23 -13.63 -4.62 0.12
N PRO A 24 -13.19 -3.35 0.08
CA PRO A 24 -14.03 -2.20 0.38
C PRO A 24 -15.33 -2.19 -0.44
N ASN A 25 -16.39 -1.63 0.12
CA ASN A 25 -17.71 -1.49 -0.52
C ASN A 25 -18.31 -2.82 -1.02
N ARG A 26 -17.91 -3.95 -0.42
CA ARG A 26 -18.32 -5.31 -0.82
C ARG A 26 -17.98 -5.58 -2.29
N ALA A 27 -16.84 -5.08 -2.75
CA ALA A 27 -16.42 -5.32 -4.12
C ALA A 27 -16.22 -6.81 -4.39
N ARG A 28 -16.66 -7.23 -5.59
CA ARG A 28 -16.54 -8.60 -6.10
C ARG A 28 -15.14 -8.90 -6.60
N VAL A 29 -14.48 -7.88 -7.12
CA VAL A 29 -13.12 -7.97 -7.65
C VAL A 29 -12.36 -6.68 -7.35
N ALA A 30 -11.08 -6.82 -7.02
CA ALA A 30 -10.13 -5.71 -6.94
C ALA A 30 -9.33 -5.67 -8.26
N VAL A 31 -9.56 -4.67 -9.09
CA VAL A 31 -8.84 -4.50 -10.37
C VAL A 31 -7.73 -3.47 -10.20
N GLN A 32 -6.49 -3.86 -10.44
CA GLN A 32 -5.32 -3.01 -10.26
C GLN A 32 -4.53 -2.90 -11.56
N PHE A 33 -4.17 -1.67 -11.91
CA PHE A 33 -3.35 -1.36 -13.07
C PHE A 33 -1.93 -1.07 -12.64
N VAL A 34 -0.97 -1.74 -13.28
CA VAL A 34 0.45 -1.62 -12.95
C VAL A 34 1.22 -1.19 -14.19
N ILE A 35 1.85 -0.03 -14.13
CA ILE A 35 2.77 0.43 -15.18
C ILE A 35 4.19 0.04 -14.76
N ASN A 36 4.84 -0.79 -15.58
CA ASN A 36 6.27 -1.06 -15.45
C ASN A 36 7.02 0.08 -16.17
N TYR A 37 7.63 0.98 -15.39
CA TYR A 37 8.40 2.10 -15.91
C TYR A 37 9.88 1.73 -15.95
N GLU A 38 10.32 1.23 -17.10
CA GLU A 38 11.61 0.59 -17.31
C GLU A 38 12.53 1.38 -18.23
N GLU A 39 11.98 2.35 -18.94
CA GLU A 39 12.64 3.10 -20.01
C GLU A 39 13.83 3.94 -19.50
N GLY A 40 15.04 3.52 -19.86
CA GLY A 40 16.31 4.04 -19.35
C GLY A 40 16.91 3.19 -18.22
N GLY A 41 16.25 2.09 -17.84
CA GLY A 41 16.76 1.09 -16.88
C GLY A 41 17.18 -0.22 -17.52
N GLU A 42 16.91 -0.43 -18.81
CA GLU A 42 17.25 -1.61 -19.62
C GLU A 42 18.75 -1.81 -19.78
N ASN A 43 19.16 -3.01 -20.22
CA ASN A 43 20.56 -3.29 -20.55
C ASN A 43 21.04 -2.34 -21.67
N ASN A 44 22.11 -1.61 -21.42
CA ASN A 44 22.73 -0.72 -22.38
C ASN A 44 24.21 -0.50 -22.09
N ILE A 45 25.02 -0.44 -23.13
CA ILE A 45 26.46 -0.12 -23.02
C ILE A 45 26.68 1.21 -22.29
N LEU A 46 25.82 2.20 -22.51
CA LEU A 46 25.87 3.48 -21.80
C LEU A 46 25.63 3.37 -20.31
N HIS A 47 25.04 2.27 -19.85
CA HIS A 47 24.78 1.96 -18.45
C HIS A 47 25.85 1.05 -17.81
N GLY A 48 26.93 0.76 -18.56
CA GLY A 48 28.01 -0.14 -18.15
C GLY A 48 27.70 -1.61 -18.32
N ASP A 49 26.65 -1.97 -19.06
CA ASP A 49 26.29 -3.36 -19.32
C ASP A 49 27.11 -3.94 -20.48
N ALA A 50 27.28 -5.26 -20.51
CA ALA A 50 28.11 -5.94 -21.52
C ALA A 50 27.49 -5.97 -22.92
N ALA A 51 26.17 -5.78 -23.01
CA ALA A 51 25.42 -5.85 -24.26
C ALA A 51 24.17 -4.94 -24.22
N SER A 52 23.55 -4.74 -25.39
CA SER A 52 22.25 -4.08 -25.52
C SER A 52 21.13 -4.97 -24.98
N GLU A 53 19.96 -4.36 -24.68
CA GLU A 53 18.73 -5.12 -24.36
C GLU A 53 18.27 -5.94 -25.58
N ALA A 54 17.62 -7.06 -25.29
CA ALA A 54 17.06 -7.96 -26.30
C ALA A 54 15.63 -8.42 -25.95
N PHE A 55 15.17 -8.12 -24.74
CA PHE A 55 13.92 -8.66 -24.21
C PHE A 55 12.79 -7.62 -24.27
N LEU A 56 11.57 -8.10 -24.43
CA LEU A 56 10.32 -7.34 -24.35
C LEU A 56 10.25 -6.08 -25.24
N SER A 57 10.43 -6.28 -26.56
CA SER A 57 10.34 -5.20 -27.56
C SER A 57 9.60 -5.66 -28.81
N GLU A 58 9.30 -4.70 -29.69
CA GLU A 58 8.73 -4.95 -31.04
C GLU A 58 9.62 -5.80 -31.93
N ILE A 59 10.90 -5.97 -31.58
CA ILE A 59 11.85 -6.80 -32.32
C ILE A 59 11.82 -8.20 -31.69
N VAL A 60 10.82 -8.98 -32.04
CA VAL A 60 10.63 -10.32 -31.51
C VAL A 60 11.82 -11.21 -31.89
N GLY A 61 12.41 -11.88 -30.87
CA GLY A 61 13.59 -12.72 -31.07
C GLY A 61 14.90 -11.96 -31.26
N ALA A 62 14.95 -10.68 -30.87
CA ALA A 62 16.18 -9.90 -30.88
C ALA A 62 17.29 -10.61 -30.09
N ALA A 63 18.51 -10.59 -30.61
CA ALA A 63 19.70 -10.99 -29.88
C ALA A 63 20.37 -9.77 -29.24
N PRO A 64 20.98 -9.90 -28.04
CA PRO A 64 21.78 -8.83 -27.48
C PRO A 64 23.02 -8.57 -28.36
N TRP A 65 23.42 -7.30 -28.47
CA TRP A 65 24.63 -6.90 -29.20
C TRP A 65 25.77 -6.66 -28.20
N PRO A 66 26.73 -7.60 -28.08
CA PRO A 66 27.85 -7.45 -27.16
C PRO A 66 28.74 -6.26 -27.53
N GLY A 67 29.06 -5.43 -26.56
CA GLY A 67 29.97 -4.28 -26.74
C GLY A 67 29.44 -3.17 -27.66
N MET A 68 28.18 -3.21 -28.10
CA MET A 68 27.61 -2.25 -29.04
C MET A 68 26.22 -1.77 -28.62
N ARG A 69 25.91 -0.53 -28.99
CA ARG A 69 24.57 0.04 -28.87
C ARG A 69 23.64 -0.52 -29.95
N HIS A 70 22.39 -0.76 -29.60
CA HIS A 70 21.35 -1.17 -30.56
C HIS A 70 20.35 -0.04 -30.74
N MET A 71 20.58 0.81 -31.75
CA MET A 71 19.84 2.07 -31.91
C MET A 71 18.32 1.89 -32.08
N ASN A 72 17.87 0.82 -32.76
CA ASN A 72 16.46 0.53 -32.89
C ASN A 72 15.85 0.15 -31.53
N MET A 73 16.56 -0.63 -30.73
CA MET A 73 16.11 -1.00 -29.39
C MET A 73 16.01 0.22 -28.49
N GLU A 74 17.05 1.06 -28.46
CA GLU A 74 17.06 2.31 -27.69
C GLU A 74 15.87 3.20 -28.08
N SER A 75 15.59 3.36 -29.39
CA SER A 75 14.46 4.19 -29.84
C SER A 75 13.09 3.64 -29.47
N ILE A 76 12.95 2.32 -29.27
CA ILE A 76 11.72 1.70 -28.75
C ILE A 76 11.52 2.08 -27.28
N TYR A 77 12.58 2.02 -26.46
CA TYR A 77 12.53 2.44 -25.06
C TYR A 77 12.31 3.96 -24.96
N GLU A 78 13.01 4.77 -25.77
CA GLU A 78 12.75 6.22 -25.83
C GLU A 78 11.29 6.54 -26.15
N TYR A 79 10.65 5.79 -27.06
CA TYR A 79 9.22 5.99 -27.34
C TYR A 79 8.37 5.79 -26.09
N GLY A 80 8.67 4.77 -25.29
CA GLY A 80 7.96 4.51 -24.04
C GLY A 80 8.03 5.71 -23.11
N SER A 81 9.21 6.26 -22.88
CA SER A 81 9.43 7.44 -22.03
C SER A 81 8.84 8.73 -22.63
N ARG A 82 9.03 8.96 -23.94
CA ARG A 82 8.70 10.24 -24.61
C ARG A 82 7.23 10.38 -25.00
N ALA A 83 6.56 9.26 -25.32
CA ALA A 83 5.19 9.28 -25.84
C ALA A 83 4.25 8.31 -25.12
N GLY A 84 4.70 7.08 -24.88
CA GLY A 84 3.88 6.02 -24.28
C GLY A 84 3.43 6.36 -22.87
N PHE A 85 4.36 6.74 -22.01
CA PHE A 85 4.07 7.16 -20.63
C PHE A 85 3.02 8.27 -20.59
N TRP A 86 3.20 9.35 -21.33
CA TRP A 86 2.29 10.49 -21.31
C TRP A 86 0.90 10.17 -21.85
N ARG A 87 0.79 9.20 -22.78
CA ARG A 87 -0.51 8.70 -23.22
C ARG A 87 -1.22 7.92 -22.12
N LEU A 88 -0.51 7.03 -21.43
CA LEU A 88 -1.06 6.29 -20.31
C LEU A 88 -1.39 7.21 -19.14
N HIS A 89 -0.51 8.16 -18.82
CA HIS A 89 -0.74 9.13 -17.75
C HIS A 89 -2.08 9.86 -17.96
N ARG A 90 -2.29 10.49 -19.12
CA ARG A 90 -3.58 11.14 -19.44
C ARG A 90 -4.75 10.16 -19.37
N MET A 91 -4.60 8.96 -19.92
CA MET A 91 -5.67 7.96 -19.94
C MET A 91 -6.20 7.63 -18.54
N PHE A 92 -5.30 7.44 -17.57
CA PHE A 92 -5.66 7.09 -16.19
C PHE A 92 -6.11 8.31 -15.39
N THR A 93 -5.44 9.46 -15.54
CA THR A 93 -5.81 10.69 -14.82
C THR A 93 -7.16 11.25 -15.27
N ASP A 94 -7.46 11.24 -16.57
CA ASP A 94 -8.76 11.67 -17.11
C ASP A 94 -9.92 10.81 -16.59
N ARG A 95 -9.64 9.57 -16.18
CA ARG A 95 -10.62 8.62 -15.63
C ARG A 95 -10.59 8.51 -14.11
N CYS A 96 -9.71 9.26 -13.44
CA CYS A 96 -9.48 9.19 -12.00
C CYS A 96 -9.20 7.74 -11.52
N VAL A 97 -8.49 6.95 -12.31
CA VAL A 97 -8.12 5.55 -11.98
C VAL A 97 -6.75 5.52 -11.33
N PRO A 98 -6.63 4.99 -10.10
CA PRO A 98 -5.34 4.82 -9.44
C PRO A 98 -4.43 3.84 -10.18
N VAL A 99 -3.13 4.07 -10.10
CA VAL A 99 -2.10 3.23 -10.72
C VAL A 99 -0.99 2.94 -9.72
N THR A 100 -0.48 1.72 -9.76
CA THR A 100 0.82 1.40 -9.18
C THR A 100 1.87 1.46 -10.29
N VAL A 101 2.98 2.15 -10.07
CA VAL A 101 4.12 2.14 -10.97
C VAL A 101 5.21 1.27 -10.37
N TYR A 102 5.57 0.18 -11.05
CA TYR A 102 6.82 -0.51 -10.79
C TYR A 102 7.92 0.26 -11.54
N ALA A 103 8.67 1.07 -10.81
CA ALA A 103 9.64 1.98 -11.39
C ALA A 103 11.06 1.47 -11.17
N VAL A 104 11.80 1.32 -12.27
CA VAL A 104 13.23 1.04 -12.22
C VAL A 104 13.96 2.30 -11.76
N ALA A 105 14.76 2.21 -10.69
CA ALA A 105 15.36 3.37 -10.04
C ALA A 105 16.21 4.22 -10.99
N THR A 106 17.01 3.58 -11.85
CA THR A 106 17.83 4.31 -12.86
C THR A 106 16.99 4.97 -13.95
N ALA A 107 15.82 4.42 -14.30
CA ALA A 107 14.86 5.04 -15.20
C ALA A 107 14.26 6.31 -14.58
N MET A 108 13.86 6.24 -13.32
CA MET A 108 13.37 7.40 -12.55
C MET A 108 14.41 8.54 -12.51
N ALA A 109 15.65 8.20 -12.20
CA ALA A 109 16.75 9.19 -12.12
C ALA A 109 16.97 9.92 -13.44
N ARG A 110 16.72 9.24 -14.58
CA ARG A 110 16.87 9.81 -15.93
C ARG A 110 15.69 10.65 -16.40
N ASN A 111 14.51 10.45 -15.84
CA ASN A 111 13.30 11.19 -16.20
C ASN A 111 12.51 11.63 -14.96
N ARG A 112 13.04 12.65 -14.28
CA ARG A 112 12.41 13.21 -13.07
C ARG A 112 11.06 13.87 -13.34
N GLU A 113 10.81 14.33 -14.58
CA GLU A 113 9.52 14.91 -14.97
C GLU A 113 8.40 13.87 -14.95
N ALA A 114 8.67 12.65 -15.44
CA ALA A 114 7.70 11.55 -15.33
C ALA A 114 7.40 11.19 -13.87
N VAL A 115 8.41 11.21 -12.98
CA VAL A 115 8.22 10.94 -11.55
C VAL A 115 7.40 12.05 -10.89
N ALA A 116 7.64 13.30 -11.22
CA ALA A 116 6.82 14.42 -10.73
C ALA A 116 5.35 14.23 -11.13
N ALA A 117 5.08 13.86 -12.39
CA ALA A 117 3.72 13.60 -12.88
C ALA A 117 3.06 12.39 -12.16
N MET A 118 3.82 11.34 -11.84
CA MET A 118 3.31 10.21 -11.03
C MET A 118 2.91 10.67 -9.63
N ASN A 119 3.74 11.49 -8.97
CA ASN A 119 3.45 12.05 -7.65
C ASN A 119 2.23 12.99 -7.69
N GLU A 120 2.14 13.88 -8.68
CA GLU A 120 1.00 14.80 -8.85
C GLU A 120 -0.32 14.06 -9.08
N ALA A 121 -0.26 12.91 -9.77
CA ALA A 121 -1.41 12.03 -9.97
C ALA A 121 -1.77 11.20 -8.72
N GLY A 122 -0.99 11.25 -7.65
CA GLY A 122 -1.16 10.44 -6.45
C GLY A 122 -0.96 8.94 -6.68
N TRP A 123 -0.16 8.56 -7.69
CA TRP A 123 0.11 7.17 -8.00
C TRP A 123 1.08 6.55 -6.98
N GLU A 124 0.91 5.28 -6.71
CA GLU A 124 1.91 4.51 -5.96
C GLU A 124 3.16 4.31 -6.82
N ILE A 125 4.34 4.64 -6.27
CA ILE A 125 5.63 4.35 -6.90
C ILE A 125 6.33 3.26 -6.07
N ALA A 126 6.17 2.00 -6.50
CA ALA A 126 6.87 0.84 -5.96
C ALA A 126 8.16 0.60 -6.75
N THR A 127 9.13 -0.10 -6.15
CA THR A 127 10.41 -0.34 -6.84
C THR A 127 10.34 -1.51 -7.80
N HIS A 128 10.98 -1.35 -8.97
CA HIS A 128 11.32 -2.40 -9.93
C HIS A 128 12.84 -2.69 -9.92
N GLY A 129 13.46 -2.55 -8.76
CA GLY A 129 14.89 -2.71 -8.59
C GLY A 129 15.71 -1.52 -9.11
N LEU A 130 17.03 -1.70 -9.11
CA LEU A 130 17.98 -0.67 -9.55
C LEU A 130 18.01 -0.52 -11.07
N LYS A 131 18.11 -1.64 -11.77
CA LYS A 131 18.20 -1.79 -13.22
C LYS A 131 17.28 -2.91 -13.67
N TRP A 132 16.80 -2.82 -14.90
CA TRP A 132 15.99 -3.88 -15.49
C TRP A 132 16.86 -4.89 -16.22
N ILE A 133 17.59 -5.69 -15.45
CA ILE A 133 18.51 -6.73 -15.90
C ILE A 133 18.13 -8.11 -15.36
N ASP A 134 18.64 -9.17 -15.95
CA ASP A 134 18.47 -10.53 -15.42
C ASP A 134 19.41 -10.74 -14.23
N TYR A 135 18.83 -11.02 -13.06
CA TYR A 135 19.59 -11.21 -11.81
C TYR A 135 19.97 -12.67 -11.56
N ARG A 136 19.57 -13.61 -12.42
CA ARG A 136 19.77 -15.06 -12.22
C ARG A 136 21.20 -15.41 -11.82
N ASP A 137 22.18 -14.82 -12.47
CA ASP A 137 23.60 -15.10 -12.25
C ASP A 137 24.32 -13.99 -11.45
N THR A 138 23.55 -13.05 -10.85
CA THR A 138 24.11 -11.96 -10.06
C THR A 138 24.46 -12.47 -8.66
N PRO A 139 25.69 -12.20 -8.15
CA PRO A 139 26.06 -12.56 -6.77
C PRO A 139 25.12 -11.90 -5.75
N PRO A 140 24.71 -12.63 -4.68
CA PRO A 140 23.73 -12.13 -3.70
C PRO A 140 24.12 -10.79 -3.05
N GLU A 141 25.42 -10.58 -2.80
CA GLU A 141 25.91 -9.33 -2.22
C GLU A 141 25.86 -8.15 -3.20
N VAL A 142 25.90 -8.41 -4.51
CA VAL A 142 25.68 -7.38 -5.54
C VAL A 142 24.20 -7.04 -5.64
N GLU A 143 23.36 -8.06 -5.68
CA GLU A 143 21.90 -7.89 -5.70
C GLU A 143 21.41 -7.14 -4.47
N ALA A 144 21.90 -7.46 -3.26
CA ALA A 144 21.59 -6.75 -2.03
C ALA A 144 21.98 -5.25 -2.11
N ARG A 145 23.18 -4.94 -2.65
CA ARG A 145 23.59 -3.55 -2.89
C ARG A 145 22.68 -2.85 -3.90
N HIS A 146 22.23 -3.54 -4.95
CA HIS A 146 21.31 -2.99 -5.94
C HIS A 146 19.94 -2.67 -5.31
N ILE A 147 19.43 -3.53 -4.42
CA ILE A 147 18.19 -3.27 -3.69
C ILE A 147 18.35 -2.01 -2.82
N ALA A 148 19.41 -1.91 -2.04
CA ALA A 148 19.67 -0.75 -1.19
C ALA A 148 19.83 0.55 -2.00
N GLU A 149 20.55 0.50 -3.11
CA GLU A 149 20.74 1.66 -3.99
C GLU A 149 19.43 2.06 -4.69
N ALA A 150 18.60 1.09 -5.08
CA ALA A 150 17.27 1.37 -5.61
C ALA A 150 16.43 2.15 -4.60
N VAL A 151 16.37 1.70 -3.33
CA VAL A 151 15.66 2.40 -2.26
C VAL A 151 16.20 3.82 -2.06
N ARG A 152 17.52 4.01 -2.10
CA ARG A 152 18.15 5.34 -1.98
C ARG A 152 17.70 6.28 -3.10
N ILE A 153 17.78 5.80 -4.36
CA ILE A 153 17.40 6.60 -5.54
C ILE A 153 15.89 6.92 -5.50
N HIS A 154 15.04 5.94 -5.19
CA HIS A 154 13.59 6.19 -5.03
C HIS A 154 13.33 7.29 -4.02
N THR A 155 13.96 7.21 -2.83
CA THR A 155 13.79 8.22 -1.78
C THR A 155 14.22 9.60 -2.24
N GLU A 156 15.35 9.70 -2.96
CA GLU A 156 15.85 10.97 -3.49
C GLU A 156 14.95 11.55 -4.58
N VAL A 157 14.47 10.70 -5.50
CA VAL A 157 13.80 11.17 -6.73
C VAL A 157 12.30 11.33 -6.55
N ALA A 158 11.65 10.41 -5.82
CA ALA A 158 10.21 10.44 -5.56
C ALA A 158 9.84 11.15 -4.24
N GLY A 159 10.83 11.47 -3.39
CA GLY A 159 10.60 12.11 -2.09
C GLY A 159 10.17 11.15 -0.98
N ALA A 160 9.98 9.87 -1.29
CA ALA A 160 9.63 8.83 -0.32
C ALA A 160 10.24 7.48 -0.73
N ARG A 161 10.53 6.64 0.27
CA ARG A 161 10.97 5.28 -0.03
C ARG A 161 9.82 4.43 -0.57
N PRO A 162 10.09 3.43 -1.45
CA PRO A 162 9.08 2.51 -1.90
C PRO A 162 8.66 1.56 -0.77
N LEU A 163 7.36 1.29 -0.65
CA LEU A 163 6.80 0.27 0.25
C LEU A 163 6.50 -1.06 -0.46
N GLY A 164 6.46 -1.07 -1.78
CA GLY A 164 6.31 -2.26 -2.60
C GLY A 164 7.59 -2.62 -3.33
N PHE A 165 7.86 -3.93 -3.45
CA PHE A 165 9.02 -4.49 -4.13
C PHE A 165 8.62 -5.52 -5.19
N TYR A 166 9.08 -5.31 -6.41
CA TYR A 166 9.00 -6.23 -7.53
C TYR A 166 10.30 -6.16 -8.34
N GLN A 167 10.98 -7.28 -8.55
CA GLN A 167 12.20 -7.34 -9.37
C GLN A 167 11.90 -7.81 -10.79
N GLY A 168 10.99 -8.76 -10.95
CA GLY A 168 10.50 -9.28 -12.22
C GLY A 168 11.46 -10.23 -12.96
N ARG A 169 12.77 -9.92 -13.00
CA ARG A 169 13.82 -10.79 -13.57
C ARG A 169 14.71 -11.34 -12.46
N SER A 170 14.07 -12.02 -11.52
CA SER A 170 14.57 -12.38 -10.20
C SER A 170 15.59 -13.52 -10.21
N SER A 171 16.53 -13.50 -9.27
CA SER A 171 17.37 -14.63 -8.86
C SER A 171 16.65 -15.51 -7.82
N ILE A 172 17.26 -16.62 -7.45
CA ILE A 172 16.81 -17.45 -6.31
C ILE A 172 16.92 -16.73 -4.96
N ASN A 173 17.67 -15.61 -4.90
CA ASN A 173 17.91 -14.83 -3.69
C ASN A 173 17.01 -13.61 -3.57
N THR A 174 16.41 -13.12 -4.65
CA THR A 174 15.72 -11.84 -4.74
C THR A 174 14.71 -11.65 -3.62
N LEU A 175 13.79 -12.60 -3.46
CA LEU A 175 12.73 -12.49 -2.45
C LEU A 175 13.31 -12.45 -1.03
N ARG A 176 14.28 -13.31 -0.72
CA ARG A 176 14.97 -13.33 0.57
C ARG A 176 15.66 -11.99 0.85
N LEU A 177 16.40 -11.46 -0.13
CA LEU A 177 17.12 -10.20 0.01
C LEU A 177 16.16 -9.00 0.19
N GLY A 178 15.02 -8.99 -0.52
CA GLY A 178 13.97 -8.01 -0.32
C GLY A 178 13.38 -8.06 1.10
N MET A 179 13.16 -9.27 1.64
CA MET A 179 12.73 -9.46 3.02
C MET A 179 13.79 -9.03 4.05
N GLU A 180 15.07 -9.28 3.76
CA GLU A 180 16.20 -8.88 4.63
C GLU A 180 16.39 -7.37 4.69
N GLU A 181 16.13 -6.65 3.61
CA GLU A 181 16.10 -5.18 3.60
C GLU A 181 15.10 -4.64 4.63
N GLY A 182 13.93 -5.26 4.70
CA GLY A 182 12.99 -5.13 5.83
C GLY A 182 12.16 -3.85 5.85
N GLY A 183 12.16 -3.06 4.79
CA GLY A 183 11.34 -1.85 4.68
C GLY A 183 10.18 -1.94 3.68
N PHE A 184 10.00 -3.09 3.03
CA PHE A 184 8.90 -3.32 2.10
C PHE A 184 7.69 -3.91 2.79
N LEU A 185 6.54 -3.26 2.65
CA LEU A 185 5.27 -3.74 3.20
C LEU A 185 4.79 -4.99 2.45
N TYR A 186 5.04 -5.04 1.13
CA TYR A 186 4.73 -6.19 0.30
C TYR A 186 5.82 -6.46 -0.73
N CYS A 187 5.97 -7.73 -1.10
CA CYS A 187 6.74 -8.20 -2.25
C CYS A 187 5.79 -8.77 -3.30
N ALA A 188 6.14 -8.62 -4.59
CA ALA A 188 5.27 -9.00 -5.69
C ALA A 188 5.88 -10.02 -6.67
N ASP A 189 7.11 -10.50 -6.42
CA ASP A 189 7.78 -11.52 -7.24
C ASP A 189 7.17 -12.91 -7.01
N SER A 190 5.89 -13.02 -7.34
CA SER A 190 5.13 -14.26 -7.35
C SER A 190 3.95 -14.16 -8.32
N TYR A 191 3.59 -15.29 -8.91
CA TYR A 191 2.45 -15.47 -9.81
C TYR A 191 1.59 -16.66 -9.35
N ALA A 192 1.62 -16.96 -8.04
CA ALA A 192 1.15 -18.24 -7.53
C ALA A 192 -0.31 -18.23 -7.06
N ASP A 193 -0.95 -17.08 -6.95
CA ASP A 193 -2.32 -16.98 -6.41
C ASP A 193 -3.05 -15.72 -6.93
N ASP A 194 -4.38 -15.73 -6.86
CA ASP A 194 -5.25 -14.58 -7.13
C ASP A 194 -5.50 -13.72 -5.90
N LEU A 195 -4.90 -14.06 -4.76
CA LEU A 195 -5.00 -13.37 -3.48
C LEU A 195 -3.62 -13.16 -2.87
N PRO A 196 -3.42 -12.09 -2.06
CA PRO A 196 -2.22 -11.97 -1.26
C PRO A 196 -2.09 -13.10 -0.25
N TYR A 197 -0.87 -13.46 0.11
CA TYR A 197 -0.57 -14.47 1.12
C TYR A 197 0.70 -14.15 1.92
N TRP A 198 0.86 -14.81 3.06
CA TRP A 198 1.98 -14.60 3.96
C TRP A 198 3.07 -15.63 3.75
N LEU A 199 4.32 -15.19 3.78
CA LEU A 199 5.50 -16.02 3.90
C LEU A 199 6.28 -15.63 5.15
N GLU A 200 6.90 -16.63 5.79
CA GLU A 200 7.85 -16.38 6.86
C GLU A 200 9.20 -15.92 6.26
N GLY A 201 9.66 -14.77 6.73
CA GLY A 201 10.92 -14.18 6.31
C GLY A 201 11.92 -14.04 7.47
N PRO A 202 13.15 -13.60 7.18
CA PRO A 202 14.20 -13.45 8.19
C PRO A 202 13.86 -12.47 9.31
N ARG A 203 13.00 -11.48 9.04
CA ARG A 203 12.55 -10.45 10.00
C ARG A 203 11.13 -10.67 10.52
N GLY A 204 10.47 -11.75 10.13
CA GLY A 204 9.09 -12.07 10.45
C GLY A 204 8.22 -12.20 9.19
N PRO A 205 6.90 -12.19 9.34
CA PRO A 205 5.99 -12.39 8.22
C PRO A 205 6.12 -11.30 7.16
N GLN A 206 6.15 -11.71 5.90
CA GLN A 206 6.18 -10.83 4.73
C GLN A 206 4.94 -11.06 3.88
N LEU A 207 4.24 -10.00 3.54
CA LEU A 207 3.11 -10.08 2.62
C LEU A 207 3.61 -10.24 1.19
N ILE A 208 3.10 -11.26 0.52
CA ILE A 208 3.24 -11.43 -0.92
C ILE A 208 1.92 -11.01 -1.57
N THR A 209 2.01 -10.06 -2.48
CA THR A 209 0.89 -9.65 -3.32
C THR A 209 1.21 -10.10 -4.74
N PRO A 210 0.70 -11.25 -5.21
CA PRO A 210 1.06 -11.82 -6.51
C PRO A 210 0.82 -10.84 -7.66
N TYR A 211 1.67 -10.92 -8.68
CA TYR A 211 1.56 -10.16 -9.92
C TYR A 211 1.05 -11.05 -11.05
N THR A 212 1.16 -10.60 -12.30
CA THR A 212 0.61 -11.30 -13.47
C THR A 212 1.57 -11.31 -14.65
N LEU A 213 1.51 -12.39 -15.44
CA LEU A 213 2.16 -12.50 -16.76
C LEU A 213 1.16 -12.75 -17.89
N ASP A 214 -0.04 -13.21 -17.58
CA ASP A 214 -1.08 -13.53 -18.57
C ASP A 214 -1.94 -12.30 -18.94
N SER A 215 -2.43 -11.56 -17.96
CA SER A 215 -3.13 -10.27 -18.15
C SER A 215 -2.13 -9.09 -18.23
N ASN A 216 -1.09 -9.27 -19.04
CA ASN A 216 0.05 -8.38 -19.15
C ASN A 216 0.34 -8.08 -20.63
N ASP A 217 0.54 -6.81 -20.97
CA ASP A 217 0.82 -6.36 -22.34
C ASP A 217 2.18 -6.85 -22.88
N MET A 218 3.05 -7.41 -22.01
CA MET A 218 4.26 -8.07 -22.43
C MET A 218 4.00 -9.14 -23.49
N ARG A 219 2.83 -9.72 -23.50
CA ARG A 219 2.41 -10.73 -24.46
C ARG A 219 2.30 -10.21 -25.89
N PHE A 220 2.24 -8.89 -26.12
CA PHE A 220 2.41 -8.32 -27.46
C PHE A 220 3.82 -8.54 -28.04
N ALA A 221 4.81 -8.69 -27.15
CA ALA A 221 6.20 -8.88 -27.53
C ALA A 221 6.68 -10.34 -27.34
N ALA A 222 5.77 -11.27 -27.08
CA ALA A 222 6.06 -12.68 -26.88
C ALA A 222 5.52 -13.52 -28.07
N PRO A 223 6.22 -14.61 -28.48
CA PRO A 223 5.68 -15.56 -29.43
C PRO A 223 4.31 -16.10 -28.94
N GLN A 224 3.35 -16.24 -29.85
CA GLN A 224 1.98 -16.69 -29.55
C GLN A 224 1.25 -15.81 -28.48
N GLY A 225 1.64 -14.57 -28.36
CA GLY A 225 0.98 -13.59 -27.51
C GLY A 225 -0.17 -12.89 -28.22
N PHE A 226 -0.45 -11.64 -27.83
CA PHE A 226 -1.49 -10.84 -28.45
C PHE A 226 -1.03 -10.23 -29.79
N ASN A 227 -1.78 -10.46 -30.85
CA ASN A 227 -1.50 -9.89 -32.17
C ASN A 227 -2.29 -8.62 -32.47
N SER A 228 -3.34 -8.33 -31.68
CA SER A 228 -4.15 -7.13 -31.82
C SER A 228 -4.63 -6.63 -30.48
N GLY A 229 -5.00 -5.34 -30.42
CA GLY A 229 -5.64 -4.78 -29.24
C GLY A 229 -6.94 -5.47 -28.86
N ASP A 230 -7.70 -5.99 -29.83
CA ASP A 230 -8.94 -6.71 -29.56
C ASP A 230 -8.70 -8.02 -28.81
N GLN A 231 -7.63 -8.75 -29.12
CA GLN A 231 -7.26 -9.95 -28.37
C GLN A 231 -6.90 -9.61 -26.91
N PHE A 232 -6.16 -8.54 -26.68
CA PHE A 232 -5.84 -8.06 -25.35
C PHE A 232 -7.11 -7.67 -24.58
N TYR A 233 -7.98 -6.87 -25.21
CA TYR A 233 -9.26 -6.49 -24.61
C TYR A 233 -10.13 -7.71 -24.27
N ALA A 234 -10.29 -8.66 -25.19
CA ALA A 234 -11.09 -9.85 -24.96
C ALA A 234 -10.55 -10.67 -23.79
N TYR A 235 -9.23 -10.89 -23.74
CA TYR A 235 -8.59 -11.62 -22.64
C TYR A 235 -8.81 -10.94 -21.28
N LEU A 236 -8.59 -9.64 -21.20
CA LEU A 236 -8.80 -8.88 -19.96
C LEU A 236 -10.27 -8.89 -19.54
N LYS A 237 -11.18 -8.76 -20.51
CA LYS A 237 -12.62 -8.80 -20.27
C LYS A 237 -13.06 -10.15 -19.72
N ASP A 238 -12.66 -11.24 -20.35
CA ASP A 238 -13.02 -12.59 -19.91
C ASP A 238 -12.45 -12.92 -18.54
N SER A 239 -11.22 -12.46 -18.25
CA SER A 239 -10.61 -12.56 -16.91
C SER A 239 -11.41 -11.80 -15.86
N PHE A 240 -11.79 -10.56 -16.16
CA PHE A 240 -12.63 -9.74 -15.30
C PHE A 240 -14.00 -10.38 -15.07
N ASP A 241 -14.69 -10.79 -16.11
CA ASP A 241 -16.04 -11.37 -16.03
C ASP A 241 -16.05 -12.64 -15.17
N THR A 242 -15.02 -13.49 -15.33
CA THR A 242 -14.86 -14.71 -14.53
C THR A 242 -14.72 -14.38 -13.05
N LEU A 243 -13.76 -13.51 -12.69
CA LEU A 243 -13.51 -13.15 -11.29
C LEU A 243 -14.69 -12.34 -10.70
N TYR A 244 -15.35 -11.52 -11.50
CA TYR A 244 -16.53 -10.79 -11.07
C TYR A 244 -17.71 -11.72 -10.78
N ALA A 245 -17.91 -12.77 -11.59
CA ALA A 245 -18.94 -13.79 -11.35
C ALA A 245 -18.66 -14.60 -10.07
N GLU A 246 -17.40 -14.95 -9.81
CA GLU A 246 -16.98 -15.66 -8.58
C GLU A 246 -17.09 -14.78 -7.32
N GLY A 247 -17.06 -13.46 -7.47
CA GLY A 247 -16.81 -12.49 -6.42
C GLY A 247 -17.88 -12.34 -5.34
N ASP A 248 -19.08 -12.92 -5.50
CA ASP A 248 -20.07 -12.95 -4.41
C ASP A 248 -19.66 -13.94 -3.30
N VAL A 249 -18.93 -15.00 -3.65
CA VAL A 249 -18.53 -16.08 -2.76
C VAL A 249 -17.04 -16.01 -2.44
N ALA A 250 -16.22 -15.71 -3.44
CA ALA A 250 -14.75 -15.74 -3.35
C ALA A 250 -14.11 -14.55 -4.10
N PRO A 251 -14.27 -13.31 -3.59
CA PRO A 251 -13.71 -12.14 -4.25
C PRO A 251 -12.20 -12.25 -4.37
N LYS A 252 -11.68 -11.93 -5.56
CA LYS A 252 -10.27 -12.03 -5.94
C LYS A 252 -9.71 -10.68 -6.37
N MET A 253 -8.43 -10.65 -6.77
CA MET A 253 -7.80 -9.52 -7.42
C MET A 253 -7.45 -9.85 -8.87
N LEU A 254 -7.56 -8.85 -9.76
CA LEU A 254 -7.09 -8.88 -11.14
C LEU A 254 -6.00 -7.84 -11.31
N SER A 255 -4.78 -8.28 -11.57
CA SER A 255 -3.67 -7.39 -11.93
C SER A 255 -3.59 -7.24 -13.44
N VAL A 256 -3.42 -6.01 -13.93
CA VAL A 256 -3.20 -5.71 -15.35
C VAL A 256 -1.82 -5.08 -15.50
N GLY A 257 -0.89 -5.82 -16.11
CA GLY A 257 0.50 -5.39 -16.33
C GLY A 257 0.65 -4.60 -17.64
N LEU A 258 1.29 -3.44 -17.56
CA LEU A 258 1.41 -2.48 -18.66
C LEU A 258 2.85 -1.99 -18.80
N HIS A 259 3.31 -1.78 -20.05
CA HIS A 259 4.62 -1.18 -20.36
C HIS A 259 4.43 0.00 -21.29
N CYS A 260 5.09 1.13 -20.98
CA CYS A 260 4.91 2.37 -21.73
C CYS A 260 5.24 2.21 -23.23
N ARG A 261 6.28 1.42 -23.55
CA ARG A 261 6.69 1.13 -24.94
C ARG A 261 5.76 0.17 -25.68
N LEU A 262 4.96 -0.66 -24.96
CA LEU A 262 4.06 -1.67 -25.53
C LEU A 262 2.63 -1.16 -25.64
N VAL A 263 1.85 -1.17 -24.58
CA VAL A 263 0.45 -0.70 -24.62
C VAL A 263 0.34 0.81 -24.80
N GLY A 264 1.38 1.56 -24.53
CA GLY A 264 1.46 3.00 -24.86
C GLY A 264 1.40 3.30 -26.37
N ARG A 265 1.51 2.31 -27.27
CA ARG A 265 1.28 2.47 -28.71
C ARG A 265 -0.22 2.76 -29.00
N PRO A 266 -0.55 3.68 -29.95
CA PRO A 266 -1.93 4.17 -30.12
C PRO A 266 -2.98 3.07 -30.28
N GLY A 267 -2.73 2.08 -31.13
CA GLY A 267 -3.69 1.00 -31.39
C GLY A 267 -3.95 0.11 -30.17
N ARG A 268 -2.92 -0.17 -29.35
CA ARG A 268 -3.04 -0.96 -28.12
C ARG A 268 -3.67 -0.15 -26.99
N ALA A 269 -3.29 1.13 -26.90
CA ALA A 269 -3.85 2.06 -25.91
C ALA A 269 -5.36 2.21 -26.03
N ALA A 270 -5.90 2.20 -27.27
CA ALA A 270 -7.34 2.24 -27.51
C ALA A 270 -8.07 1.03 -26.87
N SER A 271 -7.46 -0.15 -26.89
CA SER A 271 -8.04 -1.36 -26.30
C SER A 271 -7.99 -1.34 -24.78
N LEU A 272 -6.91 -0.84 -24.22
CA LEU A 272 -6.80 -0.62 -22.78
C LEU A 272 -7.86 0.39 -22.30
N ALA A 273 -8.05 1.51 -23.01
CA ALA A 273 -9.08 2.48 -22.69
C ALA A 273 -10.47 1.85 -22.64
N ARG A 274 -10.83 1.04 -23.65
CA ARG A 274 -12.10 0.29 -23.66
C ARG A 274 -12.26 -0.64 -22.47
N PHE A 275 -11.17 -1.30 -22.07
CA PHE A 275 -11.20 -2.19 -20.89
C PHE A 275 -11.41 -1.40 -19.60
N ILE A 276 -10.71 -0.28 -19.42
CA ILE A 276 -10.89 0.60 -18.24
C ILE A 276 -12.36 1.07 -18.20
N ASP A 277 -12.90 1.57 -19.31
CA ASP A 277 -14.30 2.03 -19.40
C ASP A 277 -15.30 0.88 -19.13
N TYR A 278 -14.98 -0.34 -19.57
CA TYR A 278 -15.77 -1.53 -19.27
C TYR A 278 -15.78 -1.83 -17.77
N VAL A 279 -14.64 -1.81 -17.10
CA VAL A 279 -14.56 -2.03 -15.64
C VAL A 279 -15.32 -0.95 -14.87
N LEU A 280 -15.17 0.32 -15.28
CA LEU A 280 -15.88 1.47 -14.68
C LEU A 280 -17.40 1.41 -14.85
N SER A 281 -17.91 0.67 -15.80
CA SER A 281 -19.36 0.48 -16.03
C SER A 281 -20.01 -0.51 -15.06
N HIS A 282 -19.20 -1.21 -14.24
CA HIS A 282 -19.69 -2.20 -13.27
C HIS A 282 -19.73 -1.62 -11.86
N ASP A 283 -20.78 -1.95 -11.12
CA ASP A 283 -20.85 -1.72 -9.69
C ASP A 283 -20.00 -2.75 -8.91
N ARG A 284 -19.77 -2.53 -7.61
CA ARG A 284 -19.06 -3.48 -6.76
C ARG A 284 -17.68 -3.91 -7.29
N VAL A 285 -16.99 -2.99 -7.96
CA VAL A 285 -15.58 -3.10 -8.33
C VAL A 285 -14.76 -2.14 -7.49
N TRP A 286 -13.62 -2.60 -7.01
CA TRP A 286 -12.66 -1.76 -6.33
C TRP A 286 -11.42 -1.64 -7.22
N MET A 287 -11.01 -0.41 -7.53
CA MET A 287 -9.80 -0.12 -8.29
C MET A 287 -8.76 0.53 -7.36
N PRO A 288 -7.93 -0.26 -6.69
CA PRO A 288 -6.89 0.20 -5.77
C PRO A 288 -5.52 0.31 -6.43
N THR A 289 -4.58 0.94 -5.72
CA THR A 289 -3.15 0.64 -5.87
C THR A 289 -2.83 -0.71 -5.21
N ARG A 290 -1.65 -1.26 -5.48
CA ARG A 290 -1.20 -2.50 -4.82
C ARG A 290 -0.91 -2.28 -3.34
N LEU A 291 -0.47 -1.08 -2.98
CA LEU A 291 -0.29 -0.67 -1.59
C LEU A 291 -1.64 -0.67 -0.84
N ASP A 292 -2.71 -0.22 -1.48
CA ASP A 292 -4.07 -0.27 -0.89
C ASP A 292 -4.52 -1.71 -0.66
N ILE A 293 -4.23 -2.62 -1.60
CA ILE A 293 -4.49 -4.06 -1.44
C ILE A 293 -3.70 -4.61 -0.25
N ALA A 294 -2.40 -4.31 -0.18
CA ALA A 294 -1.55 -4.76 0.93
C ALA A 294 -2.09 -4.28 2.28
N ARG A 295 -2.40 -2.98 2.40
CA ARG A 295 -2.98 -2.40 3.62
C ARG A 295 -4.33 -3.01 3.98
N GLN A 296 -5.20 -3.24 2.98
CA GLN A 296 -6.50 -3.89 3.21
C GLN A 296 -6.33 -5.34 3.67
N TRP A 297 -5.41 -6.07 3.03
CA TRP A 297 -5.16 -7.46 3.38
C TRP A 297 -4.59 -7.61 4.79
N ILE A 298 -3.60 -6.81 5.13
CA ILE A 298 -3.00 -6.76 6.49
C ILE A 298 -4.08 -6.56 7.56
N ARG A 299 -5.02 -5.67 7.32
CA ARG A 299 -6.11 -5.40 8.27
C ARG A 299 -7.11 -6.54 8.40
N LYS A 300 -7.39 -7.25 7.30
CA LYS A 300 -8.43 -8.29 7.25
C LYS A 300 -7.89 -9.68 7.52
N HIS A 301 -6.68 -9.92 7.13
CA HIS A 301 -5.98 -11.21 7.16
C HIS A 301 -4.56 -11.01 7.70
N PRO A 302 -4.42 -10.56 8.96
CA PRO A 302 -3.11 -10.35 9.56
C PRO A 302 -2.30 -11.65 9.62
N PRO A 303 -0.96 -11.58 9.75
CA PRO A 303 -0.13 -12.77 9.78
C PRO A 303 -0.46 -13.65 10.98
N THR A 304 -0.39 -14.97 10.79
CA THR A 304 -0.54 -15.94 11.89
C THR A 304 0.55 -15.71 12.93
N GLY A 305 0.17 -15.60 14.21
CA GLY A 305 1.10 -15.28 15.31
C GLY A 305 1.41 -13.79 15.46
N GLY A 306 0.73 -12.93 14.67
CA GLY A 306 0.78 -11.48 14.81
C GLY A 306 2.11 -10.85 14.41
N TRP A 307 2.19 -9.56 14.63
CA TRP A 307 3.40 -8.78 14.41
C TRP A 307 4.37 -8.90 15.59
N LYS A 308 5.66 -8.78 15.30
CA LYS A 308 6.71 -8.65 16.32
C LYS A 308 7.35 -7.26 16.21
N PRO A 309 6.78 -6.23 16.84
CA PRO A 309 7.25 -4.85 16.78
C PRO A 309 8.76 -4.70 17.00
N SER A 310 9.34 -5.52 17.91
CA SER A 310 10.78 -5.52 18.20
C SER A 310 11.68 -5.93 17.02
N ARG A 311 11.11 -6.55 15.97
CA ARG A 311 11.85 -7.02 14.79
C ARG A 311 11.65 -6.14 13.56
N LEU A 312 10.67 -5.23 13.61
CA LEU A 312 10.35 -4.37 12.49
C LEU A 312 11.40 -3.27 12.33
N THR A 313 11.67 -2.92 11.08
CA THR A 313 12.40 -1.68 10.78
C THR A 313 11.55 -0.47 11.15
N ARG A 314 12.20 0.70 11.37
CA ARG A 314 11.48 1.94 11.65
C ARG A 314 10.38 2.24 10.64
N THR A 315 10.68 2.02 9.35
CA THR A 315 9.73 2.24 8.27
C THR A 315 8.47 1.40 8.43
N LEU A 316 8.60 0.08 8.55
CA LEU A 316 7.45 -0.80 8.70
C LEU A 316 6.73 -0.59 10.03
N PHE A 317 7.46 -0.30 11.10
CA PHE A 317 6.84 0.01 12.37
C PHE A 317 5.94 1.26 12.28
N VAL A 318 6.43 2.33 11.67
CA VAL A 318 5.65 3.57 11.48
C VAL A 318 4.49 3.34 10.51
N GLU A 319 4.68 2.58 9.44
CA GLU A 319 3.59 2.25 8.50
C GLU A 319 2.46 1.48 9.19
N LEU A 320 2.78 0.51 10.04
CA LEU A 320 1.79 -0.35 10.70
C LEU A 320 1.15 0.30 11.94
N PHE A 321 1.91 1.09 12.69
CA PHE A 321 1.48 1.60 14.00
C PHE A 321 1.41 3.12 14.09
N GLY A 322 1.87 3.86 13.08
CA GLY A 322 1.87 5.32 13.07
C GLY A 322 0.49 5.96 13.13
N GLY A 323 -0.55 5.24 12.65
CA GLY A 323 -1.94 5.67 12.73
C GLY A 323 -2.63 5.38 14.08
N THR A 324 -1.95 4.76 15.04
CA THR A 324 -2.51 4.45 16.36
C THR A 324 -2.94 5.71 17.12
N TYR A 325 -2.13 6.77 17.02
CA TYR A 325 -2.45 8.11 17.51
C TYR A 325 -2.87 8.99 16.35
N GLU A 326 -4.00 9.69 16.50
CA GLU A 326 -4.62 10.49 15.45
C GLU A 326 -3.64 11.51 14.85
N HIS A 327 -3.36 11.43 13.55
CA HIS A 327 -2.46 12.32 12.81
C HIS A 327 -1.08 12.57 13.45
N SER A 328 -0.60 11.63 14.28
CA SER A 328 0.62 11.81 15.08
C SER A 328 1.64 10.66 14.92
N PRO A 329 2.12 10.36 13.68
CA PRO A 329 3.07 9.26 13.45
C PRO A 329 4.41 9.45 14.20
N TRP A 330 4.75 10.69 14.61
CA TRP A 330 5.94 10.99 15.37
C TRP A 330 6.02 10.20 16.69
N ILE A 331 4.87 9.77 17.24
CA ILE A 331 4.83 8.95 18.47
C ILE A 331 5.38 7.55 18.19
N ALA A 332 4.96 6.93 17.08
CA ALA A 332 5.52 5.66 16.66
C ALA A 332 7.01 5.78 16.33
N GLU A 333 7.41 6.84 15.65
CA GLU A 333 8.82 7.15 15.36
C GLU A 333 9.64 7.23 16.65
N THR A 334 9.18 8.02 17.61
CA THR A 334 9.84 8.20 18.90
C THR A 334 9.91 6.90 19.71
N ALA A 335 8.85 6.10 19.68
CA ALA A 335 8.80 4.81 20.35
C ALA A 335 9.82 3.82 19.75
N HIS A 336 9.90 3.75 18.42
CA HIS A 336 10.89 2.92 17.73
C HIS A 336 12.33 3.37 18.03
N ASP A 337 12.60 4.67 17.94
CA ASP A 337 13.93 5.26 18.15
C ASP A 337 14.41 5.10 19.62
N ALA A 338 13.47 4.95 20.56
CA ALA A 338 13.78 4.63 21.96
C ALA A 338 14.23 3.16 22.19
N GLY A 339 14.08 2.32 21.17
CA GLY A 339 14.41 0.90 21.21
C GLY A 339 13.24 0.02 21.67
N LEU A 340 12.82 -0.90 20.77
CA LEU A 340 11.79 -1.89 21.04
C LEU A 340 12.42 -3.21 21.49
N THR A 341 11.74 -3.93 22.37
CA THR A 341 12.20 -5.22 22.90
C THR A 341 11.09 -6.25 22.83
N ALA A 342 11.34 -7.50 23.15
CA ALA A 342 10.32 -8.55 23.19
C ALA A 342 9.12 -8.21 24.09
N VAL A 343 9.26 -7.29 25.04
CA VAL A 343 8.13 -6.78 25.85
C VAL A 343 7.12 -6.03 24.98
N THR A 344 7.59 -5.34 23.93
CA THR A 344 6.76 -4.58 23.00
C THR A 344 6.08 -5.48 21.94
N ASP A 345 6.37 -6.78 21.92
CA ASP A 345 5.70 -7.74 21.04
C ASP A 345 4.31 -8.16 21.56
N THR A 346 3.87 -7.54 22.65
CA THR A 346 2.50 -7.64 23.16
C THR A 346 1.76 -6.31 23.04
N ALA A 347 0.45 -6.32 22.86
CA ALA A 347 -0.36 -5.11 22.75
C ALA A 347 -0.18 -4.17 23.96
N GLU A 348 -0.14 -4.72 25.18
CA GLU A 348 0.07 -3.94 26.40
C GLU A 348 1.48 -3.35 26.49
N GLY A 349 2.50 -4.12 26.08
CA GLY A 349 3.89 -3.64 26.08
C GLY A 349 4.10 -2.52 25.07
N LEU A 350 3.51 -2.70 23.88
CA LEU A 350 3.56 -1.67 22.84
C LEU A 350 2.79 -0.42 23.23
N ALA A 351 1.59 -0.55 23.81
CA ALA A 351 0.82 0.59 24.31
C ALA A 351 1.61 1.42 25.34
N ARG A 352 2.28 0.75 26.28
CA ARG A 352 3.14 1.45 27.27
C ARG A 352 4.32 2.17 26.60
N ALA A 353 4.96 1.56 25.62
CA ALA A 353 6.08 2.18 24.90
C ALA A 353 5.63 3.42 24.11
N MET A 354 4.50 3.33 23.44
CA MET A 354 3.95 4.45 22.67
C MET A 354 3.43 5.58 23.59
N ALA A 355 2.76 5.28 24.69
CA ALA A 355 2.35 6.27 25.68
C ALA A 355 3.57 7.00 26.29
N ALA A 356 4.63 6.26 26.60
CA ALA A 356 5.89 6.88 27.08
C ALA A 356 6.54 7.78 26.01
N ALA A 357 6.39 7.44 24.72
CA ALA A 357 6.86 8.28 23.62
C ALA A 357 6.00 9.54 23.47
N ALA A 358 4.65 9.42 23.56
CA ALA A 358 3.73 10.56 23.53
C ALA A 358 4.03 11.59 24.65
N MET A 359 4.36 11.11 25.85
CA MET A 359 4.74 11.97 26.98
C MET A 359 6.05 12.75 26.76
N LYS A 360 6.94 12.28 25.88
CA LYS A 360 8.20 12.97 25.51
C LYS A 360 7.99 14.09 24.51
N GLY A 361 6.82 14.18 23.87
CA GLY A 361 6.51 15.25 22.94
C GLY A 361 6.57 16.63 23.59
N THR A 362 6.86 17.66 22.80
CA THR A 362 6.76 19.05 23.24
C THR A 362 5.32 19.41 23.60
N ASP A 363 5.12 20.51 24.33
CA ASP A 363 3.76 20.95 24.67
C ASP A 363 2.96 21.27 23.40
N ASP A 364 3.59 21.84 22.37
CA ASP A 364 2.95 22.08 21.06
C ASP A 364 2.52 20.76 20.37
N GLN A 365 3.36 19.73 20.41
CA GLN A 365 3.03 18.41 19.86
C GLN A 365 1.87 17.76 20.62
N LYS A 366 1.87 17.83 21.95
CA LYS A 366 0.77 17.31 22.79
C LYS A 366 -0.54 18.09 22.54
N HIS A 367 -0.44 19.41 22.41
CA HIS A 367 -1.60 20.22 22.07
C HIS A 367 -2.14 19.91 20.69
N ALA A 368 -1.27 19.78 19.67
CA ALA A 368 -1.65 19.37 18.32
C ALA A 368 -2.29 17.99 18.30
N LEU A 369 -1.77 17.02 19.08
CA LEU A 369 -2.37 15.70 19.24
C LEU A 369 -3.79 15.76 19.79
N ILE A 370 -4.05 16.59 20.80
CA ILE A 370 -5.39 16.80 21.37
C ILE A 370 -6.32 17.39 20.30
N LEU A 371 -5.86 18.43 19.58
CA LEU A 371 -6.64 19.09 18.53
C LEU A 371 -6.93 18.22 17.32
N ALA A 372 -6.10 17.20 17.06
CA ALA A 372 -6.28 16.26 15.97
C ALA A 372 -7.50 15.34 16.15
N HIS A 373 -8.01 15.21 17.38
CA HIS A 373 -9.16 14.35 17.66
C HIS A 373 -10.47 15.06 17.29
N PRO A 374 -11.44 14.34 16.68
CA PRO A 374 -12.74 14.90 16.34
C PRO A 374 -13.64 15.02 17.57
N ASP A 375 -14.60 15.97 17.52
CA ASP A 375 -15.69 16.01 18.50
C ASP A 375 -16.52 14.73 18.47
N LEU A 376 -16.94 14.24 19.63
CA LEU A 376 -17.89 13.12 19.74
C LEU A 376 -19.27 13.58 19.25
N ALA A 377 -19.87 12.81 18.32
CA ALA A 377 -21.15 13.17 17.67
C ALA A 377 -21.13 14.57 17.01
N GLY A 378 -19.95 15.05 16.61
CA GLY A 378 -19.77 16.38 16.03
C GLY A 378 -20.13 16.45 14.54
N ARG A 379 -20.05 17.66 13.97
CA ARG A 379 -20.36 17.92 12.55
C ARG A 379 -19.53 17.07 11.57
N LEU A 380 -18.28 16.73 11.92
CA LEU A 380 -17.40 15.89 11.08
C LEU A 380 -17.89 14.45 11.04
N ALA A 381 -18.45 13.92 12.15
CA ALA A 381 -19.07 12.60 12.18
C ALA A 381 -20.30 12.54 11.26
N LEU A 382 -21.11 13.60 11.27
CA LEU A 382 -22.28 13.74 10.39
C LEU A 382 -21.88 13.89 8.91
N ALA A 383 -20.75 14.54 8.64
CA ALA A 383 -20.22 14.75 7.28
C ALA A 383 -19.44 13.54 6.73
N LYS A 384 -19.24 12.46 7.51
CA LYS A 384 -18.44 11.27 7.16
C LYS A 384 -16.98 11.59 6.78
N THR A 385 -16.39 12.61 7.41
CA THR A 385 -15.01 13.06 7.15
C THR A 385 -14.01 12.66 8.24
N LEU A 386 -14.42 11.77 9.15
CA LEU A 386 -13.55 11.21 10.19
C LEU A 386 -12.58 10.16 9.63
N THR A 387 -11.50 9.91 10.36
CA THR A 387 -10.69 8.72 10.11
C THR A 387 -11.58 7.47 10.25
N ARG A 388 -11.17 6.41 9.59
CA ARG A 388 -11.91 5.14 9.61
C ARG A 388 -12.05 4.59 11.03
N GLU A 389 -10.96 4.64 11.79
CA GLU A 389 -10.89 4.21 13.18
C GLU A 389 -11.86 5.01 14.05
N SER A 390 -11.81 6.34 14.00
CA SER A 390 -12.72 7.22 14.74
C SER A 390 -14.18 7.02 14.33
N THR A 391 -14.45 6.74 13.04
CA THR A 391 -15.81 6.44 12.57
C THR A 391 -16.34 5.14 13.18
N GLN A 392 -15.52 4.08 13.20
CA GLN A 392 -15.91 2.79 13.78
C GLN A 392 -16.09 2.85 15.29
N GLU A 393 -15.21 3.57 15.99
CA GLU A 393 -15.29 3.78 17.44
C GLU A 393 -16.59 4.50 17.81
N GLN A 394 -16.93 5.62 17.17
CA GLN A 394 -18.15 6.36 17.43
C GLN A 394 -19.42 5.55 17.10
N ALA A 395 -19.40 4.77 16.01
CA ALA A 395 -20.50 3.89 15.65
C ALA A 395 -20.70 2.76 16.68
N SER A 396 -19.63 2.22 17.26
CA SER A 396 -19.71 1.19 18.31
C SER A 396 -20.40 1.66 19.57
N ALA A 397 -20.27 2.95 19.90
CA ALA A 397 -20.98 3.59 21.02
C ALA A 397 -22.39 4.09 20.65
N GLY A 398 -22.86 3.84 19.42
CA GLY A 398 -24.16 4.27 18.93
C GLY A 398 -24.30 5.78 18.72
N LEU A 399 -23.18 6.49 18.56
CA LEU A 399 -23.19 7.94 18.31
C LEU A 399 -23.58 8.28 16.86
N ASP A 400 -23.65 7.28 15.98
CA ASP A 400 -24.16 7.37 14.61
C ASP A 400 -25.72 7.35 14.54
N ARG A 401 -26.40 7.06 15.67
CA ARG A 401 -27.84 6.85 15.77
C ARG A 401 -28.44 7.64 16.94
N LEU A 402 -28.11 8.93 17.02
CA LEU A 402 -28.66 9.83 18.03
C LEU A 402 -30.04 10.33 17.62
N SER A 403 -30.96 10.47 18.62
CA SER A 403 -32.19 11.22 18.43
C SER A 403 -31.89 12.72 18.26
N PRO A 404 -32.81 13.53 17.70
CA PRO A 404 -32.60 14.96 17.59
C PRO A 404 -32.27 15.64 18.94
N ASP A 405 -32.90 15.22 20.03
CA ASP A 405 -32.69 15.78 21.39
C ASP A 405 -31.29 15.34 21.93
N GLU A 406 -30.88 14.09 21.74
CA GLU A 406 -29.55 13.63 22.09
C GLU A 406 -28.47 14.40 21.30
N LEU A 407 -28.68 14.58 20.00
CA LEU A 407 -27.73 15.31 19.14
C LEU A 407 -27.60 16.77 19.60
N ALA A 408 -28.75 17.44 19.94
CA ALA A 408 -28.75 18.81 20.45
C ALA A 408 -27.96 18.90 21.78
N LYS A 409 -28.14 17.94 22.69
CA LYS A 409 -27.42 17.87 23.96
C LYS A 409 -25.90 17.68 23.73
N PHE A 410 -25.49 16.72 22.87
CA PHE A 410 -24.08 16.52 22.53
C PHE A 410 -23.47 17.78 21.92
N THR A 411 -24.16 18.44 21.00
CA THR A 411 -23.69 19.67 20.36
C THR A 411 -23.46 20.77 21.40
N ALA A 412 -24.44 21.02 22.28
CA ALA A 412 -24.31 22.03 23.32
C ALA A 412 -23.14 21.75 24.28
N LEU A 413 -22.93 20.49 24.65
CA LEU A 413 -21.81 20.09 25.52
C LEU A 413 -20.44 20.21 24.82
N ASN A 414 -20.35 19.87 23.56
CA ASN A 414 -19.11 20.07 22.76
C ASN A 414 -18.78 21.57 22.66
N ASP A 415 -19.79 22.42 22.37
CA ASP A 415 -19.59 23.85 22.25
C ASP A 415 -19.16 24.47 23.60
N ALA A 416 -19.79 24.08 24.70
CA ALA A 416 -19.42 24.51 26.04
C ALA A 416 -18.02 24.08 26.44
N TYR A 417 -17.67 22.84 26.09
CA TYR A 417 -16.35 22.28 26.39
C TYR A 417 -15.24 22.96 25.59
N ARG A 418 -15.45 23.18 24.28
CA ARG A 418 -14.51 23.95 23.45
C ARG A 418 -14.36 25.39 23.89
N ALA A 419 -15.45 26.04 24.26
CA ALA A 419 -15.41 27.41 24.77
C ALA A 419 -14.59 27.53 26.07
N ARG A 420 -14.61 26.48 26.92
CA ARG A 420 -13.87 26.47 28.19
C ARG A 420 -12.42 26.11 28.03
N PHE A 421 -12.09 25.07 27.25
CA PHE A 421 -10.76 24.46 27.18
C PHE A 421 -10.01 24.70 25.88
N GLY A 422 -10.66 25.14 24.80
CA GLY A 422 -10.04 25.39 23.49
C GLY A 422 -9.81 24.15 22.63
N PHE A 423 -10.20 22.97 23.12
CA PHE A 423 -9.99 21.70 22.39
C PHE A 423 -11.21 20.76 22.52
N PRO A 424 -11.34 19.70 21.69
CA PRO A 424 -12.49 18.78 21.73
C PRO A 424 -12.51 17.94 23.01
N PHE A 425 -13.69 17.52 23.42
CA PHE A 425 -13.85 16.52 24.46
C PHE A 425 -13.41 15.15 23.93
N ILE A 426 -12.44 14.53 24.60
CA ILE A 426 -11.88 13.23 24.23
C ILE A 426 -12.21 12.20 25.31
N MET A 427 -12.78 11.07 24.89
CA MET A 427 -13.09 9.95 25.76
C MET A 427 -13.04 8.65 24.95
N ALA A 428 -12.50 7.58 25.52
CA ALA A 428 -12.48 6.25 24.92
C ALA A 428 -13.90 5.67 24.85
N VAL A 429 -14.59 5.88 23.73
CA VAL A 429 -16.02 5.56 23.57
C VAL A 429 -16.30 4.06 23.48
N LYS A 430 -15.32 3.24 23.07
CA LYS A 430 -15.49 1.79 22.90
C LYS A 430 -15.92 1.06 24.18
N ASP A 431 -15.52 1.59 25.34
CA ASP A 431 -15.81 1.02 26.66
C ASP A 431 -16.90 1.79 27.44
N ASN A 432 -17.56 2.75 26.79
CA ASN A 432 -18.49 3.67 27.46
C ASN A 432 -19.84 3.75 26.73
N SER A 433 -20.93 3.78 27.49
CA SER A 433 -22.27 4.06 26.96
C SER A 433 -22.48 5.54 26.68
N LYS A 434 -23.53 5.90 25.91
CA LYS A 434 -23.96 7.30 25.73
C LYS A 434 -24.15 8.04 27.08
N ALA A 435 -24.70 7.36 28.08
CA ALA A 435 -24.91 7.92 29.41
C ALA A 435 -23.61 8.24 30.14
N ASP A 436 -22.62 7.32 30.04
CA ASP A 436 -21.29 7.52 30.61
C ASP A 436 -20.56 8.70 29.96
N ILE A 437 -20.69 8.84 28.63
CA ILE A 437 -20.10 9.95 27.89
C ILE A 437 -20.72 11.30 28.34
N LEU A 438 -22.05 11.38 28.46
CA LEU A 438 -22.73 12.59 28.93
C LEU A 438 -22.33 12.96 30.36
N ALA A 439 -22.30 11.96 31.27
CA ALA A 439 -21.82 12.16 32.64
C ALA A 439 -20.32 12.57 32.67
N GLY A 440 -19.54 12.06 31.73
CA GLY A 440 -18.16 12.47 31.53
C GLY A 440 -18.00 13.95 31.18
N PHE A 441 -18.82 14.46 30.25
CA PHE A 441 -18.86 15.91 29.91
C PHE A 441 -19.17 16.76 31.14
N GLU A 442 -20.28 16.45 31.86
CA GLU A 442 -20.73 17.21 33.01
C GLU A 442 -19.65 17.27 34.11
N ARG A 443 -19.02 16.14 34.41
CA ARG A 443 -17.95 16.06 35.41
C ARG A 443 -16.70 16.83 34.98
N ARG A 444 -16.24 16.65 33.72
CA ARG A 444 -14.98 17.20 33.24
C ARG A 444 -15.06 18.70 32.91
N LEU A 445 -16.24 19.22 32.62
CA LEU A 445 -16.47 20.67 32.54
C LEU A 445 -16.16 21.42 33.86
N ALA A 446 -16.12 20.75 35.00
CA ALA A 446 -15.70 21.34 36.28
C ALA A 446 -14.19 21.40 36.50
N ASN A 447 -13.37 20.72 35.70
CA ASN A 447 -11.94 20.71 35.85
C ASN A 447 -11.28 22.05 35.56
N ASP A 448 -10.07 22.27 36.09
CA ASP A 448 -9.17 23.30 35.61
C ASP A 448 -8.47 22.87 34.30
N ALA A 449 -7.86 23.82 33.59
CA ALA A 449 -7.27 23.58 32.28
C ALA A 449 -6.11 22.55 32.30
N ASP A 450 -5.27 22.58 33.33
CA ASP A 450 -4.12 21.67 33.45
C ASP A 450 -4.59 20.25 33.74
N THR A 451 -5.54 20.08 34.65
CA THR A 451 -6.16 18.79 34.95
C THR A 451 -6.85 18.23 33.73
N GLU A 452 -7.55 19.07 32.96
CA GLU A 452 -8.29 18.62 31.78
C GLU A 452 -7.37 18.23 30.62
N THR A 453 -6.29 18.98 30.41
CA THR A 453 -5.26 18.62 29.41
C THR A 453 -4.64 17.25 29.72
N LYS A 454 -4.29 16.99 30.99
CA LYS A 454 -3.76 15.68 31.42
C LYS A 454 -4.81 14.57 31.24
N THR A 455 -6.06 14.84 31.53
CA THR A 455 -7.17 13.91 31.35
C THR A 455 -7.38 13.56 29.87
N ALA A 456 -7.35 14.58 28.99
CA ALA A 456 -7.49 14.39 27.55
C ALA A 456 -6.36 13.49 27.00
N LEU A 457 -5.09 13.74 27.39
CA LEU A 457 -3.96 12.91 26.99
C LEU A 457 -4.08 11.45 27.50
N ALA A 458 -4.55 11.27 28.75
CA ALA A 458 -4.76 9.93 29.30
C ALA A 458 -5.87 9.16 28.55
N GLU A 459 -6.94 9.84 28.13
CA GLU A 459 -7.98 9.24 27.31
C GLU A 459 -7.48 8.90 25.89
N ILE A 460 -6.60 9.73 25.31
CA ILE A 460 -5.92 9.43 24.04
C ILE A 460 -5.08 8.16 24.16
N ASP A 461 -4.27 8.03 25.22
CA ASP A 461 -3.47 6.84 25.48
C ASP A 461 -4.35 5.58 25.65
N ARG A 462 -5.54 5.73 26.27
CA ARG A 462 -6.51 4.67 26.41
C ARG A 462 -7.10 4.25 25.05
N ILE A 463 -7.45 5.22 24.19
CA ILE A 463 -7.92 4.97 22.81
C ILE A 463 -6.82 4.21 22.04
N ALA A 464 -5.59 4.67 22.10
CA ALA A 464 -4.44 4.03 21.45
C ALA A 464 -4.25 2.59 21.92
N ALA A 465 -4.33 2.35 23.23
CA ALA A 465 -4.23 1.00 23.80
C ALA A 465 -5.36 0.06 23.31
N LEU A 466 -6.58 0.57 23.16
CA LEU A 466 -7.70 -0.20 22.62
C LEU A 466 -7.50 -0.53 21.13
N ARG A 467 -7.00 0.43 20.34
CA ARG A 467 -6.66 0.20 18.91
C ARG A 467 -5.58 -0.87 18.76
N LEU A 468 -4.55 -0.84 19.61
CA LEU A 468 -3.47 -1.84 19.57
C LEU A 468 -3.94 -3.24 19.93
N LYS A 469 -4.95 -3.40 20.79
CA LYS A 469 -5.54 -4.71 21.09
C LYS A 469 -6.29 -5.33 19.89
N ASP A 470 -6.77 -4.51 18.98
CA ASP A 470 -7.43 -4.97 17.76
C ASP A 470 -6.43 -5.40 16.67
N ILE A 471 -5.14 -5.08 16.84
CA ILE A 471 -4.05 -5.52 15.97
C ILE A 471 -3.51 -6.85 16.53
N PRO A 472 -3.60 -7.96 15.79
CA PRO A 472 -3.09 -9.25 16.26
C PRO A 472 -1.58 -9.18 16.55
N SER A 473 -1.21 -9.55 17.76
CA SER A 473 0.17 -9.62 18.27
C SER A 473 0.58 -11.08 18.53
#